data_085c4607c321d029f44038bf8ac2a3ee
#
_entry.id   085c4607c321d029f44038bf8ac2a3ee
#
_cell.length_a   1.000
_cell.length_b   1.000
_cell.length_c   1.000
_cell.angle_alpha   90.00
_cell.angle_beta   90.00
_cell.angle_gamma   90.00
#
_symmetry.space_group_name_H-M   'P 1'
#
loop_
_entity.id
_entity.type
_entity.pdbx_description
1 polymer ?
#
loop_
_entity_poly.entity_id
_entity_poly.type
_entity_poly.pdbx_seq_one_letter_code
_entity_poly.pdbx_strand_id
1 'polypeptide(L)'
;MYIKRVEINNVRSLKSLIWEIEKDQCPGWHVIIGDNGSGKSTFLKAISFVLVFEEIEKIRENWNQWLRKDSPVGRVFVDILHDDMIDKFSWNDIYFDLPEMKQSEIEIKPFFRTEARWQRWNTEVVWISQTFPEGFYSSVMVLSRSKGLFSCSYGPFRRFTGGDKEQQDSFKSYPRLTAHLSIFGEKVALTECLDWLQQLRFKQLEKKEEGNLLNSIIQFVNQSDFLPFNARIKDISSDGVTFIDGNDCELPVEELSDGYRSILSMTFDLIRQLVRVYGFDQVFDPNDPTKIIAPGVVLIDEIDVHLHPTWQRRIGREHLTFAMSVNTYSNKRK
;
A
#
# COMPACT_ATOMS: atom_id res chain seq x y z
N MET A 1 12.13 1.32 1.76
CA MET A 1 11.57 0.78 3.03
C MET A 1 11.14 -0.65 2.84
N TYR A 2 11.46 -1.55 3.82
CA TYR A 2 11.05 -2.96 3.82
C TYR A 2 10.59 -3.37 5.22
N ILE A 3 9.68 -4.32 5.33
CA ILE A 3 9.34 -4.94 6.62
C ILE A 3 10.28 -6.11 6.87
N LYS A 4 10.94 -6.11 8.02
CA LYS A 4 11.82 -7.18 8.46
C LYS A 4 11.10 -8.18 9.37
N ARG A 5 10.27 -7.67 10.31
CA ARG A 5 9.59 -8.51 11.29
C ARG A 5 8.24 -7.94 11.65
N VAL A 6 7.29 -8.82 11.84
CA VAL A 6 5.97 -8.51 12.40
C VAL A 6 5.70 -9.42 13.57
N GLU A 7 5.30 -8.86 14.69
CA GLU A 7 4.88 -9.60 15.87
C GLU A 7 3.48 -9.14 16.28
N ILE A 8 2.55 -10.08 16.37
CA ILE A 8 1.14 -9.83 16.72
C ILE A 8 0.76 -10.65 17.95
N ASN A 9 0.17 -10.00 18.94
CA ASN A 9 -0.30 -10.65 20.15
C ASN A 9 -1.73 -10.21 20.47
N ASN A 10 -2.64 -11.18 20.65
CA ASN A 10 -4.03 -11.00 21.07
C ASN A 10 -4.85 -10.04 20.17
N VAL A 11 -4.72 -10.15 18.87
CA VAL A 11 -5.47 -9.36 17.89
C VAL A 11 -6.45 -10.27 17.15
N ARG A 12 -7.73 -10.07 17.32
CA ARG A 12 -8.82 -10.86 16.70
C ARG A 12 -8.58 -12.38 16.86
N SER A 13 -8.46 -13.13 15.76
CA SER A 13 -8.18 -14.57 15.76
C SER A 13 -6.72 -14.90 16.12
N LEU A 14 -5.80 -13.95 15.99
CA LEU A 14 -4.37 -14.16 16.21
C LEU A 14 -4.03 -14.05 17.69
N LYS A 15 -3.73 -15.18 18.34
CA LYS A 15 -3.28 -15.21 19.74
C LYS A 15 -1.84 -14.74 19.86
N SER A 16 -0.97 -15.32 19.05
CA SER A 16 0.44 -14.96 18.94
C SER A 16 0.95 -15.37 17.57
N LEU A 17 1.62 -14.47 16.88
CA LEU A 17 2.23 -14.71 15.59
C LEU A 17 3.51 -13.90 15.51
N ILE A 18 4.59 -14.53 15.09
CA ILE A 18 5.85 -13.88 14.74
C ILE A 18 6.16 -14.28 13.30
N TRP A 19 6.40 -13.28 12.47
CA TRP A 19 6.87 -13.43 11.12
C TRP A 19 8.13 -12.58 10.95
N GLU A 20 9.21 -13.20 10.53
CA GLU A 20 10.51 -12.56 10.39
C GLU A 20 11.19 -13.02 9.11
N ILE A 21 11.89 -12.10 8.46
CA ILE A 21 12.60 -12.34 7.20
C ILE A 21 14.06 -11.92 7.38
N GLU A 22 14.97 -12.67 6.79
CA GLU A 22 16.37 -12.27 6.71
C GLU A 22 16.53 -10.98 5.89
N LYS A 23 17.50 -10.14 6.25
CA LYS A 23 17.64 -8.79 5.67
C LYS A 23 17.76 -8.79 4.15
N ASP A 24 18.49 -9.74 3.59
CA ASP A 24 18.73 -9.91 2.15
C ASP A 24 17.49 -10.44 1.40
N GLN A 25 16.55 -11.03 2.11
CA GLN A 25 15.31 -11.56 1.57
C GLN A 25 14.10 -10.61 1.74
N CYS A 26 14.29 -9.47 2.42
CA CYS A 26 13.20 -8.52 2.62
C CYS A 26 12.63 -7.94 1.31
N PRO A 27 13.43 -7.62 0.28
CA PRO A 27 12.90 -7.24 -1.03
C PRO A 27 12.25 -8.43 -1.74
N GLY A 28 11.09 -8.20 -2.37
CA GLY A 28 10.42 -9.20 -3.20
C GLY A 28 9.01 -9.55 -2.74
N TRP A 29 8.51 -10.67 -3.27
CA TRP A 29 7.18 -11.17 -3.01
C TRP A 29 7.13 -12.08 -1.78
N HIS A 30 6.30 -11.73 -0.81
CA HIS A 30 6.03 -12.56 0.35
C HIS A 30 4.58 -12.99 0.34
N VAL A 31 4.35 -14.30 0.25
CA VAL A 31 3.00 -14.87 0.11
C VAL A 31 2.58 -15.53 1.42
N ILE A 32 1.47 -15.05 2.00
CA ILE A 32 0.85 -15.68 3.17
C ILE A 32 -0.27 -16.61 2.73
N ILE A 33 -0.12 -17.87 3.07
CA ILE A 33 -1.07 -18.93 2.73
C ILE A 33 -1.75 -19.42 4.01
N GLY A 34 -3.03 -19.71 3.92
CA GLY A 34 -3.80 -20.29 5.02
C GLY A 34 -5.29 -20.40 4.69
N ASP A 35 -6.02 -21.16 5.49
CA ASP A 35 -7.46 -21.35 5.31
C ASP A 35 -8.27 -20.08 5.53
N ASN A 36 -9.54 -20.09 5.07
CA ASN A 36 -10.46 -19.01 5.36
C ASN A 36 -10.67 -18.89 6.89
N GLY A 37 -10.63 -17.66 7.40
CA GLY A 37 -10.72 -17.41 8.83
C GLY A 37 -9.40 -17.59 9.61
N SER A 38 -8.28 -18.00 8.98
CA SER A 38 -6.98 -18.15 9.66
C SER A 38 -6.35 -16.85 10.14
N GLY A 39 -6.90 -15.69 9.75
CA GLY A 39 -6.42 -14.39 10.19
C GLY A 39 -5.54 -13.64 9.18
N LYS A 40 -5.45 -14.07 7.91
CA LYS A 40 -4.66 -13.42 6.85
C LYS A 40 -4.98 -11.94 6.69
N SER A 41 -6.24 -11.60 6.46
CA SER A 41 -6.70 -10.20 6.36
C SER A 41 -6.47 -9.43 7.66
N THR A 42 -6.59 -10.09 8.82
CA THR A 42 -6.27 -9.49 10.12
C THR A 42 -4.78 -9.13 10.20
N PHE A 43 -3.90 -10.01 9.73
CA PHE A 43 -2.46 -9.78 9.67
C PHE A 43 -2.12 -8.54 8.82
N LEU A 44 -2.65 -8.46 7.59
CA LEU A 44 -2.41 -7.32 6.70
C LEU A 44 -2.96 -6.01 7.25
N LYS A 45 -4.21 -6.03 7.75
CA LYS A 45 -4.83 -4.85 8.37
C LYS A 45 -4.05 -4.39 9.60
N ALA A 46 -3.56 -5.32 10.42
CA ALA A 46 -2.77 -5.00 11.60
C ALA A 46 -1.44 -4.30 11.23
N ILE A 47 -0.76 -4.76 10.18
CA ILE A 47 0.43 -4.06 9.65
C ILE A 47 0.04 -2.68 9.14
N SER A 48 -1.05 -2.57 8.36
CA SER A 48 -1.53 -1.29 7.83
C SER A 48 -1.82 -0.28 8.95
N PHE A 49 -2.42 -0.70 10.06
CA PHE A 49 -2.64 0.18 11.21
C PHE A 49 -1.34 0.74 11.76
N VAL A 50 -0.31 -0.07 11.83
CA VAL A 50 1.00 0.37 12.31
C VAL A 50 1.65 1.34 11.30
N LEU A 51 1.50 1.12 10.00
CA LEU A 51 2.10 1.96 8.94
C LEU A 51 1.37 3.30 8.73
N VAL A 52 0.08 3.38 9.07
CA VAL A 52 -0.72 4.62 8.99
C VAL A 52 -0.49 5.55 10.17
N PHE A 53 -0.09 5.03 11.33
CA PHE A 53 0.23 5.78 12.57
C PHE A 53 -0.90 6.67 13.11
N GLU A 54 -0.56 7.92 13.44
CA GLU A 54 -1.47 8.89 14.04
C GLU A 54 -2.71 9.15 13.20
N GLU A 55 -2.59 9.04 11.88
CA GLU A 55 -3.73 9.21 10.98
C GLU A 55 -4.81 8.13 11.16
N ILE A 56 -4.48 7.00 11.82
CA ILE A 56 -5.42 5.90 12.11
C ILE A 56 -6.59 6.33 13.00
N GLU A 57 -6.40 7.33 13.86
CA GLU A 57 -7.45 7.87 14.73
C GLU A 57 -8.64 8.46 13.95
N LYS A 58 -8.42 8.78 12.65
CA LYS A 58 -9.44 9.28 11.74
C LYS A 58 -10.36 8.17 11.22
N ILE A 59 -9.93 6.92 11.30
CA ILE A 59 -10.76 5.78 10.92
C ILE A 59 -11.75 5.48 12.05
N ARG A 60 -13.03 5.45 11.70
CA ARG A 60 -14.10 5.04 12.62
C ARG A 60 -14.19 3.51 12.67
N GLU A 61 -13.22 2.88 13.32
CA GLU A 61 -13.22 1.43 13.53
C GLU A 61 -13.81 1.05 14.88
N ASN A 62 -14.46 -0.11 14.92
CA ASN A 62 -14.91 -0.68 16.20
C ASN A 62 -13.75 -1.43 16.86
N TRP A 63 -12.97 -0.72 17.65
CA TRP A 63 -11.79 -1.27 18.34
C TRP A 63 -12.09 -2.44 19.26
N ASN A 64 -13.33 -2.57 19.78
CA ASN A 64 -13.76 -3.72 20.56
C ASN A 64 -13.65 -5.05 19.80
N GLN A 65 -13.74 -5.01 18.47
CA GLN A 65 -13.59 -6.19 17.62
C GLN A 65 -12.13 -6.55 17.33
N TRP A 66 -11.19 -5.67 17.62
CA TRP A 66 -9.77 -5.90 17.37
C TRP A 66 -9.04 -6.59 18.51
N LEU A 67 -9.41 -6.29 19.75
CA LEU A 67 -8.85 -6.98 20.90
C LEU A 67 -9.46 -8.37 21.04
N ARG A 68 -8.61 -9.39 21.16
CA ARG A 68 -9.03 -10.77 21.41
C ARG A 68 -9.89 -10.83 22.68
N LYS A 69 -10.98 -11.60 22.61
CA LYS A 69 -11.86 -11.85 23.76
C LYS A 69 -11.02 -12.36 24.94
N ASP A 70 -11.34 -11.87 26.12
CA ASP A 70 -10.69 -12.23 27.39
C ASP A 70 -9.20 -11.81 27.52
N SER A 71 -8.71 -10.99 26.62
CA SER A 71 -7.37 -10.41 26.73
C SER A 71 -7.44 -8.95 27.18
N PRO A 72 -6.57 -8.51 28.11
CA PRO A 72 -6.53 -7.12 28.55
C PRO A 72 -5.85 -6.21 27.54
N VAL A 73 -4.92 -6.75 26.76
CA VAL A 73 -4.09 -6.00 25.80
C VAL A 73 -3.82 -6.82 24.56
N GLY A 74 -3.93 -6.17 23.40
CA GLY A 74 -3.46 -6.66 22.10
C GLY A 74 -2.34 -5.76 21.59
N ARG A 75 -1.35 -6.32 20.88
CA ARG A 75 -0.20 -5.57 20.37
C ARG A 75 0.20 -6.03 18.98
N VAL A 76 0.68 -5.09 18.18
CA VAL A 76 1.33 -5.33 16.89
C VAL A 76 2.62 -4.54 16.86
N PHE A 77 3.71 -5.23 16.57
CA PHE A 77 5.02 -4.62 16.35
C PHE A 77 5.43 -4.86 14.91
N VAL A 78 5.99 -3.84 14.29
CA VAL A 78 6.57 -3.93 12.95
C VAL A 78 7.98 -3.36 12.99
N ASP A 79 8.96 -4.19 12.64
CA ASP A 79 10.34 -3.76 12.45
C ASP A 79 10.56 -3.42 10.97
N ILE A 80 10.95 -2.19 10.72
CA ILE A 80 11.11 -1.61 9.39
C ILE A 80 12.58 -1.38 9.10
N LEU A 81 13.05 -1.89 7.96
CA LEU A 81 14.36 -1.55 7.39
C LEU A 81 14.19 -0.34 6.48
N HIS A 82 15.02 0.65 6.65
CA HIS A 82 15.13 1.76 5.70
C HIS A 82 16.31 1.53 4.74
N ASP A 83 16.22 2.18 3.60
CA ASP A 83 17.28 2.23 2.61
C ASP A 83 17.87 3.64 2.59
N ASP A 84 19.12 3.80 3.06
CA ASP A 84 19.77 5.11 3.21
C ASP A 84 19.91 5.88 1.90
N MET A 85 19.89 5.18 0.75
CA MET A 85 19.99 5.81 -0.56
C MET A 85 18.67 6.40 -1.05
N ILE A 86 17.55 5.84 -0.63
CA ILE A 86 16.22 6.12 -1.19
C ILE A 86 15.30 6.73 -0.15
N ASP A 87 15.33 6.24 1.07
CA ASP A 87 14.51 6.72 2.17
C ASP A 87 15.20 7.95 2.81
N LYS A 88 14.89 9.14 2.32
CA LYS A 88 15.50 10.38 2.80
C LYS A 88 14.85 10.81 4.11
N PHE A 89 15.60 10.68 5.18
CA PHE A 89 15.26 11.28 6.47
C PHE A 89 15.84 12.70 6.55
N SER A 90 14.99 13.70 6.72
CA SER A 90 15.44 15.02 7.13
C SER A 90 15.54 15.04 8.66
N TRP A 91 16.70 14.75 9.19
CA TRP A 91 16.97 14.84 10.62
C TRP A 91 16.71 16.25 11.16
N ASN A 92 16.93 17.29 10.38
CA ASN A 92 16.61 18.66 10.76
C ASN A 92 15.13 18.85 11.05
N ASP A 93 14.24 18.15 10.32
CA ASP A 93 12.79 18.23 10.56
C ASP A 93 12.36 17.47 11.82
N ILE A 94 13.19 16.53 12.29
CA ILE A 94 12.94 15.73 13.50
C ILE A 94 13.46 16.45 14.75
N TYR A 95 14.55 17.21 14.63
CA TYR A 95 15.23 17.85 15.76
C TYR A 95 14.72 19.22 16.15
N PHE A 96 13.84 19.85 15.37
CA PHE A 96 13.38 21.22 15.64
C PHE A 96 12.66 21.38 16.99
N ASP A 97 12.15 20.29 17.56
CA ASP A 97 11.43 20.28 18.83
C ASP A 97 12.28 19.82 20.04
N LEU A 98 13.60 19.64 19.88
CA LEU A 98 14.47 19.08 20.90
C LEU A 98 15.70 19.93 21.20
N PRO A 99 15.62 20.81 22.21
CA PRO A 99 16.66 21.78 22.48
C PRO A 99 17.97 21.24 23.08
N GLU A 100 18.05 20.01 23.54
CA GLU A 100 19.15 19.55 24.42
C GLU A 100 19.99 18.36 23.96
N MET A 101 19.77 17.74 22.77
CA MET A 101 20.56 16.60 22.31
C MET A 101 21.60 16.97 21.25
N LYS A 102 22.85 16.58 21.49
CA LYS A 102 23.97 16.73 20.53
C LYS A 102 23.86 15.66 19.45
N GLN A 103 23.95 16.06 18.18
CA GLN A 103 23.97 15.18 17.01
C GLN A 103 24.95 14.00 17.08
N SER A 104 26.01 14.13 17.89
CA SER A 104 27.08 13.10 18.04
C SER A 104 26.68 11.88 18.89
N GLU A 105 25.51 11.89 19.54
CA GLU A 105 25.08 10.83 20.47
C GLU A 105 24.04 9.88 19.86
N ILE A 106 23.69 10.07 18.58
CA ILE A 106 22.61 9.30 17.95
C ILE A 106 23.22 8.23 17.05
N GLU A 107 23.16 7.00 17.49
CA GLU A 107 23.47 5.83 16.68
C GLU A 107 22.27 5.55 15.75
N ILE A 108 22.45 5.78 14.44
CA ILE A 108 21.45 5.45 13.42
C ILE A 108 21.39 3.94 13.28
N LYS A 109 20.38 3.32 13.86
CA LYS A 109 20.15 1.88 13.64
C LYS A 109 19.53 1.65 12.26
N PRO A 110 19.93 0.58 11.54
CA PRO A 110 19.40 0.30 10.20
C PRO A 110 17.93 -0.12 10.19
N PHE A 111 17.30 -0.21 11.34
CA PHE A 111 15.88 -0.51 11.46
C PHE A 111 15.26 0.25 12.64
N PHE A 112 13.98 0.50 12.57
CA PHE A 112 13.19 1.03 13.66
C PHE A 112 11.96 0.16 13.91
N ARG A 113 11.54 0.11 15.16
CA ARG A 113 10.36 -0.64 15.60
C ARG A 113 9.23 0.30 15.91
N THR A 114 8.05 -0.03 15.44
CA THR A 114 6.82 0.69 15.74
C THR A 114 5.75 -0.25 16.29
N GLU A 115 4.90 0.25 17.17
CA GLU A 115 3.86 -0.50 17.86
C GLU A 115 2.49 0.14 17.71
N ALA A 116 1.47 -0.68 17.49
CA ALA A 116 0.08 -0.35 17.75
C ALA A 116 -0.45 -1.24 18.88
N ARG A 117 -1.23 -0.65 19.80
CA ARG A 117 -1.71 -1.32 20.99
C ARG A 117 -3.19 -1.08 21.17
N TRP A 118 -3.93 -2.14 21.48
CA TRP A 118 -5.32 -2.10 21.92
C TRP A 118 -5.37 -2.48 23.40
N GLN A 119 -5.96 -1.63 24.21
CA GLN A 119 -6.10 -1.86 25.66
C GLN A 119 -7.55 -1.76 26.07
N ARG A 120 -8.01 -2.74 26.88
CA ARG A 120 -9.34 -2.68 27.48
C ARG A 120 -9.31 -1.75 28.68
N TRP A 121 -10.20 -0.76 28.64
CA TRP A 121 -10.44 0.15 29.73
C TRP A 121 -11.92 0.04 30.13
N ASN A 122 -12.21 -0.61 31.26
CA ASN A 122 -13.57 -0.99 31.62
C ASN A 122 -14.23 -1.87 30.55
N THR A 123 -15.29 -1.38 29.89
CA THR A 123 -16.05 -2.07 28.84
C THR A 123 -15.60 -1.72 27.43
N GLU A 124 -14.74 -0.71 27.26
CA GLU A 124 -14.31 -0.21 25.98
C GLU A 124 -12.86 -0.58 25.68
N VAL A 125 -12.55 -0.78 24.41
CA VAL A 125 -11.19 -0.96 23.92
C VAL A 125 -10.72 0.34 23.30
N VAL A 126 -9.63 0.87 23.82
CA VAL A 126 -8.95 2.06 23.30
C VAL A 126 -7.75 1.63 22.50
N TRP A 127 -7.56 2.29 21.37
CA TRP A 127 -6.34 2.19 20.60
C TRP A 127 -5.31 3.18 21.16
N ILE A 128 -4.09 2.71 21.33
CA ILE A 128 -2.99 3.53 21.82
C ILE A 128 -1.81 3.30 20.90
N SER A 129 -1.28 4.35 20.27
CA SER A 129 0.04 4.29 19.68
C SER A 129 1.06 4.56 20.79
N GLN A 130 1.97 3.64 20.99
CA GLN A 130 3.12 3.87 21.86
C GLN A 130 4.39 3.81 21.05
N THR A 131 5.19 4.80 21.24
CA THR A 131 6.59 4.82 20.88
C THR A 131 7.41 4.34 22.06
N PHE A 132 8.41 3.51 21.79
CA PHE A 132 9.25 2.96 22.84
C PHE A 132 10.18 4.03 23.42
N PRO A 133 10.19 4.18 24.74
CA PRO A 133 11.22 4.92 25.43
C PRO A 133 12.47 4.04 25.56
N GLU A 134 13.53 4.62 25.69
CA GLU A 134 14.91 4.37 26.02
C GLU A 134 15.82 4.80 24.85
N GLY A 135 15.96 6.11 24.74
CA GLY A 135 16.98 6.75 23.89
C GLY A 135 16.57 6.99 22.45
N PHE A 136 15.32 6.75 22.06
CA PHE A 136 14.84 7.04 20.70
C PHE A 136 13.57 7.89 20.74
N TYR A 137 13.68 9.07 20.13
CA TYR A 137 12.52 9.83 19.72
C TYR A 137 11.69 9.00 18.75
N SER A 138 10.49 8.90 19.11
CA SER A 138 9.33 8.37 18.46
C SER A 138 9.57 7.89 17.02
N SER A 139 9.61 6.59 16.80
CA SER A 139 9.52 5.99 15.45
C SER A 139 8.36 6.58 14.64
N VAL A 140 7.32 7.06 15.32
CA VAL A 140 6.18 7.80 14.78
C VAL A 140 6.61 9.12 14.14
N MET A 141 7.42 9.93 14.81
CA MET A 141 7.94 11.18 14.23
C MET A 141 8.80 10.91 13.00
N VAL A 142 9.63 9.88 13.03
CA VAL A 142 10.44 9.48 11.89
C VAL A 142 9.55 9.16 10.70
N LEU A 143 8.53 8.35 10.87
CA LEU A 143 7.64 7.94 9.78
C LEU A 143 6.72 9.06 9.31
N SER A 144 6.20 9.89 10.21
CA SER A 144 5.28 10.97 9.83
C SER A 144 5.97 12.11 9.06
N ARG A 145 7.25 12.36 9.34
CA ARG A 145 8.03 13.46 8.74
C ARG A 145 9.02 13.01 7.66
N SER A 146 9.25 11.69 7.48
CA SER A 146 10.19 11.21 6.46
C SER A 146 9.63 11.32 5.05
N LYS A 147 10.48 11.76 4.12
CA LYS A 147 10.23 11.67 2.69
C LYS A 147 10.80 10.35 2.18
N GLY A 148 10.00 9.56 1.44
CA GLY A 148 10.48 8.35 0.79
C GLY A 148 10.04 7.03 1.43
N LEU A 149 9.50 7.01 2.65
CA LEU A 149 8.95 5.79 3.25
C LEU A 149 7.56 5.50 2.70
N PHE A 150 7.52 4.91 1.52
CA PHE A 150 6.27 4.58 0.85
C PHE A 150 5.66 3.29 1.38
N SER A 151 4.38 3.34 1.71
CA SER A 151 3.54 2.16 1.94
C SER A 151 2.11 2.40 1.48
N CYS A 152 1.48 1.34 1.00
CA CYS A 152 0.05 1.33 0.67
C CYS A 152 -0.55 -0.05 0.89
N SER A 153 -1.88 -0.13 0.93
CA SER A 153 -2.56 -1.41 1.07
C SER A 153 -3.89 -1.47 0.33
N TYR A 154 -4.15 -2.64 -0.25
CA TYR A 154 -5.32 -2.91 -1.06
C TYR A 154 -6.11 -4.08 -0.50
N GLY A 155 -7.41 -3.85 -0.29
CA GLY A 155 -8.36 -4.88 0.08
C GLY A 155 -8.87 -5.67 -1.15
N PRO A 156 -9.78 -6.64 -0.96
CA PRO A 156 -10.34 -7.43 -2.06
C PRO A 156 -11.26 -6.63 -3.00
N PHE A 157 -11.84 -5.52 -2.52
CA PHE A 157 -12.81 -4.71 -3.27
C PHE A 157 -12.15 -3.56 -4.02
N ARG A 158 -11.24 -3.88 -4.91
CA ARG A 158 -10.55 -2.92 -5.78
C ARG A 158 -11.42 -2.58 -6.98
N ARG A 159 -11.93 -1.34 -7.04
CA ARG A 159 -12.84 -0.90 -8.11
C ARG A 159 -12.73 0.60 -8.36
N PHE A 160 -13.09 1.03 -9.58
CA PHE A 160 -13.11 2.44 -9.96
C PHE A 160 -14.37 3.18 -9.48
N THR A 161 -15.46 2.49 -9.18
CA THR A 161 -16.77 3.09 -8.91
C THR A 161 -17.39 2.58 -7.62
N GLY A 162 -18.39 3.30 -7.10
CA GLY A 162 -19.23 2.83 -5.99
C GLY A 162 -18.63 3.03 -4.59
N GLY A 163 -17.68 3.95 -4.44
CA GLY A 163 -17.19 4.40 -3.12
C GLY A 163 -18.03 5.53 -2.54
N ASP A 164 -17.86 5.79 -1.25
CA ASP A 164 -18.40 6.96 -0.56
C ASP A 164 -17.45 8.15 -0.77
N LYS A 165 -17.79 9.03 -1.70
CA LYS A 165 -16.95 10.16 -2.10
C LYS A 165 -16.76 11.17 -0.96
N GLU A 166 -17.79 11.44 -0.15
CA GLU A 166 -17.68 12.37 0.97
C GLU A 166 -16.70 11.85 2.03
N GLN A 167 -16.77 10.55 2.29
CA GLN A 167 -15.82 9.91 3.20
C GLN A 167 -14.40 9.95 2.65
N GLN A 168 -14.20 9.68 1.36
CA GLN A 168 -12.89 9.75 0.72
C GLN A 168 -12.32 11.17 0.75
N ASP A 169 -13.14 12.18 0.43
CA ASP A 169 -12.72 13.58 0.45
C ASP A 169 -12.29 14.04 1.85
N SER A 170 -12.92 13.51 2.90
CA SER A 170 -12.53 13.82 4.28
C SER A 170 -11.12 13.32 4.65
N PHE A 171 -10.61 12.32 3.93
CA PHE A 171 -9.28 11.76 4.16
C PHE A 171 -8.17 12.33 3.28
N LYS A 172 -8.48 13.22 2.35
CA LYS A 172 -7.47 13.84 1.44
C LYS A 172 -6.32 14.53 2.17
N SER A 173 -6.61 15.07 3.36
CA SER A 173 -5.58 15.71 4.22
C SER A 173 -4.66 14.70 4.93
N TYR A 174 -4.95 13.40 4.82
CA TYR A 174 -4.25 12.31 5.49
C TYR A 174 -3.64 11.37 4.46
N PRO A 175 -2.50 11.71 3.87
CA PRO A 175 -1.96 11.02 2.70
C PRO A 175 -1.57 9.56 2.94
N ARG A 176 -1.09 9.21 4.14
CA ARG A 176 -0.77 7.82 4.47
C ARG A 176 -2.04 6.99 4.63
N LEU A 177 -2.99 7.50 5.40
CA LEU A 177 -4.28 6.85 5.57
C LEU A 177 -4.96 6.62 4.22
N THR A 178 -4.94 7.64 3.33
CA THR A 178 -5.52 7.53 1.99
C THR A 178 -4.93 6.37 1.19
N ALA A 179 -3.62 6.14 1.26
CA ALA A 179 -2.95 5.03 0.58
C ALA A 179 -3.31 3.64 1.16
N HIS A 180 -3.87 3.59 2.36
CA HIS A 180 -4.28 2.36 3.03
C HIS A 180 -5.80 2.17 3.15
N LEU A 181 -6.63 3.11 2.71
CA LEU A 181 -8.08 3.06 2.90
C LEU A 181 -8.72 1.80 2.30
N SER A 182 -8.26 1.35 1.15
CA SER A 182 -8.84 0.20 0.45
C SER A 182 -8.86 -1.08 1.28
N ILE A 183 -7.90 -1.30 2.17
CA ILE A 183 -7.85 -2.53 2.99
C ILE A 183 -8.84 -2.48 4.16
N PHE A 184 -9.26 -1.27 4.57
CA PHE A 184 -10.13 -1.10 5.75
C PHE A 184 -11.61 -1.17 5.42
N GLY A 185 -12.04 -0.98 4.16
CA GLY A 185 -13.45 -0.99 3.86
C GLY A 185 -13.83 -1.16 2.40
N GLU A 186 -15.02 -1.71 2.19
CA GLU A 186 -15.61 -1.95 0.87
C GLU A 186 -16.13 -0.67 0.20
N LYS A 187 -16.29 0.41 0.98
CA LYS A 187 -16.84 1.69 0.51
C LYS A 187 -15.82 2.58 -0.19
N VAL A 188 -14.56 2.13 -0.25
CA VAL A 188 -13.49 2.87 -0.90
C VAL A 188 -13.40 2.46 -2.36
N ALA A 189 -13.55 3.42 -3.26
CA ALA A 189 -13.29 3.24 -4.69
C ALA A 189 -12.01 3.96 -5.08
N LEU A 190 -11.32 3.44 -6.09
CA LEU A 190 -10.07 4.02 -6.58
C LEU A 190 -10.34 4.95 -7.78
N THR A 191 -11.36 5.80 -7.66
CA THR A 191 -11.83 6.69 -8.74
C THR A 191 -10.85 7.81 -9.06
N GLU A 192 -10.14 8.33 -8.05
CA GLU A 192 -9.22 9.44 -8.22
C GLU A 192 -8.08 9.13 -9.19
N CYS A 193 -7.76 7.85 -9.42
CA CYS A 193 -6.70 7.50 -10.36
C CYS A 193 -7.11 7.74 -11.84
N LEU A 194 -8.38 7.62 -12.18
CA LEU A 194 -8.87 7.94 -13.53
C LEU A 194 -8.83 9.45 -13.79
N ASP A 195 -9.31 10.26 -12.86
CA ASP A 195 -9.22 11.72 -12.94
C ASP A 195 -7.77 12.17 -13.07
N TRP A 196 -6.85 11.53 -12.33
CA TRP A 196 -5.44 11.81 -12.41
C TRP A 196 -4.83 11.47 -13.78
N LEU A 197 -5.21 10.35 -14.40
CA LEU A 197 -4.76 10.01 -15.76
C LEU A 197 -5.20 11.05 -16.78
N GLN A 198 -6.45 11.53 -16.68
CA GLN A 198 -6.95 12.61 -17.54
C GLN A 198 -6.14 13.91 -17.33
N GLN A 199 -5.84 14.26 -16.06
CA GLN A 199 -4.99 15.43 -15.77
C GLN A 199 -3.59 15.29 -16.36
N LEU A 200 -2.98 14.09 -16.33
CA LEU A 200 -1.71 13.83 -17.01
C LEU A 200 -1.81 14.02 -18.53
N ARG A 201 -2.94 13.62 -19.13
CA ARG A 201 -3.18 13.86 -20.56
C ARG A 201 -3.25 15.35 -20.88
N PHE A 202 -3.92 16.16 -20.06
CA PHE A 202 -3.92 17.62 -20.25
C PHE A 202 -2.53 18.20 -20.11
N LYS A 203 -1.74 17.80 -19.08
CA LYS A 203 -0.36 18.24 -18.91
C LYS A 203 0.52 17.85 -20.10
N GLN A 204 0.30 16.68 -20.69
CA GLN A 204 1.01 16.23 -21.89
C GLN A 204 0.70 17.14 -23.10
N LEU A 205 -0.59 17.47 -23.31
CA LEU A 205 -1.00 18.39 -24.39
C LEU A 205 -0.44 19.79 -24.19
N GLU A 206 -0.29 20.25 -22.93
CA GLU A 206 0.36 21.50 -22.58
C GLU A 206 1.90 21.44 -22.66
N LYS A 207 2.47 20.28 -23.04
CA LYS A 207 3.93 20.04 -23.12
C LYS A 207 4.66 20.23 -21.80
N LYS A 208 4.02 19.95 -20.67
CA LYS A 208 4.64 19.93 -19.35
C LYS A 208 5.39 18.61 -19.16
N GLU A 209 6.54 18.66 -18.48
CA GLU A 209 7.39 17.48 -18.24
C GLU A 209 6.64 16.33 -17.54
N GLU A 210 5.79 16.67 -16.57
CA GLU A 210 4.96 15.68 -15.86
C GLU A 210 4.03 14.88 -16.79
N GLY A 211 3.66 15.45 -17.95
CA GLY A 211 2.87 14.76 -18.96
C GLY A 211 3.58 13.57 -19.60
N ASN A 212 4.93 13.53 -19.56
CA ASN A 212 5.70 12.40 -20.09
C ASN A 212 5.45 11.11 -19.30
N LEU A 213 5.10 11.21 -18.02
CA LEU A 213 4.73 10.08 -17.19
C LEU A 213 3.59 9.24 -17.79
N LEU A 214 2.66 9.88 -18.53
CA LEU A 214 1.56 9.19 -19.16
C LEU A 214 2.05 8.15 -20.18
N ASN A 215 3.10 8.45 -20.92
CA ASN A 215 3.70 7.51 -21.87
C ASN A 215 4.27 6.28 -21.14
N SER A 216 4.94 6.49 -20.00
CA SER A 216 5.48 5.40 -19.17
C SER A 216 4.36 4.52 -18.62
N ILE A 217 3.26 5.11 -18.16
CA ILE A 217 2.09 4.36 -17.67
C ILE A 217 1.48 3.53 -18.80
N ILE A 218 1.29 4.11 -19.99
CA ILE A 218 0.74 3.41 -21.14
C ILE A 218 1.67 2.25 -21.55
N GLN A 219 2.98 2.47 -21.61
CA GLN A 219 3.94 1.42 -21.93
C GLN A 219 3.95 0.31 -20.87
N PHE A 220 3.88 0.66 -19.60
CA PHE A 220 3.80 -0.30 -18.50
C PHE A 220 2.55 -1.18 -18.57
N VAL A 221 1.39 -0.61 -18.83
CA VAL A 221 0.13 -1.36 -18.92
C VAL A 221 0.04 -2.15 -20.24
N ASN A 222 0.58 -1.61 -21.33
CA ASN A 222 0.52 -2.21 -22.66
C ASN A 222 1.65 -3.21 -22.92
N GLN A 223 2.54 -3.47 -21.94
CA GLN A 223 3.55 -4.51 -22.08
C GLN A 223 2.90 -5.89 -22.31
N SER A 224 3.60 -6.77 -23.01
CA SER A 224 3.10 -8.12 -23.27
C SER A 224 2.79 -8.84 -21.95
N ASP A 225 1.67 -9.54 -21.96
CA ASP A 225 1.20 -10.35 -20.81
C ASP A 225 0.78 -9.60 -19.53
N PHE A 226 0.81 -8.27 -19.49
CA PHE A 226 0.30 -7.53 -18.33
C PHE A 226 -1.22 -7.68 -18.20
N LEU A 227 -1.96 -7.47 -19.28
CA LEU A 227 -3.39 -7.73 -19.35
C LEU A 227 -3.67 -8.99 -20.18
N PRO A 228 -4.66 -9.83 -19.79
CA PRO A 228 -5.01 -11.01 -20.57
C PRO A 228 -5.59 -10.60 -21.93
N PHE A 229 -5.62 -11.56 -22.88
CA PHE A 229 -6.20 -11.41 -24.21
C PHE A 229 -5.69 -10.19 -25.02
N ASN A 230 -4.42 -9.80 -24.82
CA ASN A 230 -3.79 -8.65 -25.47
C ASN A 230 -4.55 -7.32 -25.30
N ALA A 231 -5.34 -7.19 -24.25
CA ALA A 231 -6.00 -5.94 -23.95
C ALA A 231 -4.95 -4.85 -23.65
N ARG A 232 -5.20 -3.65 -24.14
CA ARG A 232 -4.28 -2.52 -24.00
C ARG A 232 -5.03 -1.20 -23.90
N ILE A 233 -4.42 -0.21 -23.26
CA ILE A 233 -4.92 1.16 -23.31
C ILE A 233 -4.83 1.64 -24.74
N LYS A 234 -5.95 2.10 -25.31
CA LYS A 234 -6.04 2.71 -26.63
C LYS A 234 -5.86 4.21 -26.52
N ASP A 235 -6.63 4.86 -25.66
CA ASP A 235 -6.61 6.31 -25.50
C ASP A 235 -7.00 6.73 -24.09
N ILE A 236 -6.53 7.91 -23.69
CA ILE A 236 -6.92 8.61 -22.48
C ILE A 236 -7.31 10.03 -22.89
N SER A 237 -8.58 10.35 -22.70
CA SER A 237 -9.19 11.62 -23.13
C SER A 237 -10.02 12.25 -22.02
N SER A 238 -10.70 13.36 -22.33
CA SER A 238 -11.70 13.98 -21.43
C SER A 238 -12.87 13.04 -21.12
N ASP A 239 -13.17 12.11 -22.02
CA ASP A 239 -14.29 11.19 -21.90
C ASP A 239 -13.97 9.95 -21.05
N GLY A 240 -12.69 9.73 -20.72
CA GLY A 240 -12.23 8.61 -19.91
C GLY A 240 -11.04 7.87 -20.48
N VAL A 241 -10.89 6.63 -20.02
CA VAL A 241 -9.83 5.71 -20.45
C VAL A 241 -10.47 4.60 -21.30
N THR A 242 -10.06 4.50 -22.56
CA THR A 242 -10.55 3.50 -23.52
C THR A 242 -9.52 2.40 -23.72
N PHE A 243 -9.99 1.17 -23.68
CA PHE A 243 -9.21 -0.03 -23.95
C PHE A 243 -9.63 -0.63 -25.29
N ILE A 244 -8.71 -1.39 -25.88
CA ILE A 244 -8.98 -2.27 -27.01
C ILE A 244 -8.58 -3.70 -26.58
N ASP A 245 -9.45 -4.68 -26.83
CA ASP A 245 -9.17 -6.09 -26.53
C ASP A 245 -8.53 -6.82 -27.71
N GLY A 246 -8.24 -8.11 -27.54
CA GLY A 246 -7.66 -8.94 -28.60
C GLY A 246 -8.58 -9.22 -29.79
N ASN A 247 -9.85 -8.81 -29.74
CA ASN A 247 -10.82 -8.90 -30.83
C ASN A 247 -11.03 -7.54 -31.52
N ASP A 248 -10.17 -6.55 -31.22
CA ASP A 248 -10.28 -5.17 -31.69
C ASP A 248 -11.59 -4.45 -31.24
N CYS A 249 -12.19 -4.91 -30.13
CA CYS A 249 -13.33 -4.27 -29.54
C CYS A 249 -12.86 -3.13 -28.60
N GLU A 250 -13.43 -1.94 -28.82
CA GLU A 250 -13.13 -0.76 -28.01
C GLU A 250 -14.16 -0.64 -26.89
N LEU A 251 -13.67 -0.54 -25.66
CA LEU A 251 -14.49 -0.48 -24.46
C LEU A 251 -13.95 0.59 -23.49
N PRO A 252 -14.80 1.40 -22.86
CA PRO A 252 -14.39 2.23 -21.74
C PRO A 252 -13.98 1.35 -20.56
N VAL A 253 -13.12 1.85 -19.70
CA VAL A 253 -12.60 1.10 -18.54
C VAL A 253 -13.69 0.58 -17.61
N GLU A 254 -14.80 1.28 -17.53
CA GLU A 254 -15.96 0.93 -16.70
C GLU A 254 -16.71 -0.31 -17.21
N GLU A 255 -16.64 -0.62 -18.50
CA GLU A 255 -17.28 -1.78 -19.13
C GLU A 255 -16.37 -3.02 -19.16
N LEU A 256 -15.12 -2.90 -18.77
CA LEU A 256 -14.24 -4.04 -18.61
C LEU A 256 -14.74 -4.98 -17.52
N SER A 257 -14.39 -6.26 -17.61
CA SER A 257 -14.72 -7.24 -16.56
C SER A 257 -14.10 -6.89 -15.21
N ASP A 258 -14.68 -7.40 -14.12
CA ASP A 258 -14.22 -7.12 -12.76
C ASP A 258 -12.75 -7.43 -12.52
N GLY A 259 -12.22 -8.48 -13.17
CA GLY A 259 -10.81 -8.85 -13.08
C GLY A 259 -9.89 -7.76 -13.64
N TYR A 260 -10.20 -7.23 -14.83
CA TYR A 260 -9.45 -6.12 -15.42
C TYR A 260 -9.53 -4.88 -14.53
N ARG A 261 -10.75 -4.51 -14.12
CA ARG A 261 -10.99 -3.32 -13.29
C ARG A 261 -10.24 -3.42 -11.96
N SER A 262 -10.22 -4.59 -11.34
CA SER A 262 -9.51 -4.82 -10.07
C SER A 262 -8.00 -4.60 -10.19
N ILE A 263 -7.37 -5.12 -11.22
CA ILE A 263 -5.91 -4.96 -11.41
C ILE A 263 -5.57 -3.53 -11.86
N LEU A 264 -6.33 -2.99 -12.81
CA LEU A 264 -6.07 -1.64 -13.33
C LEU A 264 -6.27 -0.58 -12.25
N SER A 265 -7.33 -0.68 -11.43
CA SER A 265 -7.56 0.29 -10.36
C SER A 265 -6.43 0.27 -9.32
N MET A 266 -5.98 -0.91 -8.93
CA MET A 266 -4.83 -1.06 -8.05
C MET A 266 -3.55 -0.50 -8.68
N THR A 267 -3.28 -0.83 -9.94
CA THR A 267 -2.05 -0.42 -10.63
C THR A 267 -1.99 1.10 -10.82
N PHE A 268 -3.07 1.72 -11.29
CA PHE A 268 -3.10 3.16 -11.49
C PHE A 268 -3.01 3.92 -10.17
N ASP A 269 -3.73 3.46 -9.13
CA ASP A 269 -3.63 4.08 -7.82
C ASP A 269 -2.23 3.93 -7.23
N LEU A 270 -1.63 2.75 -7.33
CA LEU A 270 -0.27 2.51 -6.86
C LEU A 270 0.74 3.45 -7.52
N ILE A 271 0.72 3.58 -8.86
CA ILE A 271 1.61 4.49 -9.57
C ILE A 271 1.35 5.94 -9.12
N ARG A 272 0.08 6.34 -8.99
CA ARG A 272 -0.30 7.68 -8.49
C ARG A 272 0.27 7.96 -7.10
N GLN A 273 0.16 7.00 -6.18
CA GLN A 273 0.70 7.12 -4.82
C GLN A 273 2.23 7.18 -4.81
N LEU A 274 2.90 6.36 -5.64
CA LEU A 274 4.36 6.42 -5.80
C LEU A 274 4.83 7.78 -6.33
N VAL A 275 4.15 8.30 -7.37
CA VAL A 275 4.45 9.62 -7.93
C VAL A 275 4.28 10.73 -6.89
N ARG A 276 3.27 10.62 -6.02
CA ARG A 276 3.06 11.58 -4.94
C ARG A 276 4.21 11.61 -3.93
N VAL A 277 4.83 10.47 -3.65
CA VAL A 277 5.90 10.34 -2.65
C VAL A 277 7.28 10.65 -3.25
N TYR A 278 7.57 10.11 -4.43
CA TYR A 278 8.91 10.16 -5.03
C TYR A 278 9.05 11.20 -6.15
N GLY A 279 7.94 11.67 -6.72
CA GLY A 279 7.97 12.50 -7.92
C GLY A 279 7.76 11.66 -9.19
N PHE A 280 7.44 12.36 -10.30
CA PHE A 280 7.06 11.69 -11.56
C PHE A 280 8.25 11.05 -12.30
N ASP A 281 9.46 11.50 -12.01
CA ASP A 281 10.73 11.07 -12.64
C ASP A 281 11.44 9.93 -11.91
N GLN A 282 10.95 9.53 -10.73
CA GLN A 282 11.61 8.53 -9.88
C GLN A 282 10.85 7.19 -9.80
N VAL A 283 9.73 7.06 -10.49
CA VAL A 283 8.86 5.88 -10.37
C VAL A 283 9.28 4.77 -11.32
N PHE A 284 9.53 5.13 -12.59
CA PHE A 284 9.89 4.18 -13.63
C PHE A 284 11.39 4.20 -13.93
N ASP A 285 11.91 3.05 -14.38
CA ASP A 285 13.28 3.00 -14.91
C ASP A 285 13.39 3.90 -16.15
N PRO A 286 14.33 4.86 -16.18
CA PRO A 286 14.51 5.76 -17.31
C PRO A 286 14.80 5.05 -18.65
N ASN A 287 15.41 3.86 -18.57
CA ASN A 287 15.77 3.06 -19.75
C ASN A 287 14.73 2.01 -20.12
N ASP A 288 13.84 1.66 -19.19
CA ASP A 288 12.82 0.64 -19.36
C ASP A 288 11.53 1.02 -18.63
N PRO A 289 10.64 1.83 -19.25
CA PRO A 289 9.38 2.26 -18.63
C PRO A 289 8.41 1.11 -18.28
N THR A 290 8.71 -0.12 -18.67
CA THR A 290 7.94 -1.29 -18.22
C THR A 290 8.30 -1.74 -16.82
N LYS A 291 9.28 -1.09 -16.17
CA LYS A 291 9.72 -1.41 -14.80
C LYS A 291 9.48 -0.25 -13.86
N ILE A 292 8.85 -0.53 -12.74
CA ILE A 292 8.77 0.37 -11.60
C ILE A 292 9.97 0.10 -10.69
N ILE A 293 10.76 1.13 -10.40
CA ILE A 293 11.97 1.05 -9.57
C ILE A 293 11.80 1.71 -8.21
N ALA A 294 10.76 2.50 -8.02
CA ALA A 294 10.48 3.14 -6.74
C ALA A 294 10.19 2.09 -5.65
N PRO A 295 10.90 2.13 -4.52
CA PRO A 295 10.76 1.12 -3.46
C PRO A 295 9.56 1.41 -2.57
N GLY A 296 9.07 0.38 -1.86
CA GLY A 296 8.00 0.56 -0.88
C GLY A 296 7.41 -0.74 -0.38
N VAL A 297 6.49 -0.62 0.56
CA VAL A 297 5.70 -1.74 1.08
C VAL A 297 4.30 -1.69 0.51
N VAL A 298 3.92 -2.72 -0.25
CA VAL A 298 2.58 -2.88 -0.81
C VAL A 298 1.93 -4.11 -0.20
N LEU A 299 0.84 -3.92 0.53
CA LEU A 299 0.07 -4.99 1.16
C LEU A 299 -1.18 -5.25 0.32
N ILE A 300 -1.38 -6.49 -0.13
CA ILE A 300 -2.52 -6.82 -1.00
C ILE A 300 -3.27 -7.99 -0.41
N ASP A 301 -4.52 -7.77 -0.03
CA ASP A 301 -5.42 -8.83 0.42
C ASP A 301 -6.16 -9.42 -0.78
N GLU A 302 -6.17 -10.78 -0.86
CA GLU A 302 -6.87 -11.53 -1.90
C GLU A 302 -6.58 -11.00 -3.32
N ILE A 303 -5.30 -10.98 -3.71
CA ILE A 303 -4.87 -10.46 -5.03
C ILE A 303 -5.54 -11.20 -6.19
N ASP A 304 -5.90 -12.47 -5.99
CA ASP A 304 -6.49 -13.38 -6.95
C ASP A 304 -8.02 -13.25 -7.10
N VAL A 305 -8.67 -12.46 -6.24
CA VAL A 305 -10.12 -12.24 -6.31
C VAL A 305 -10.51 -11.60 -7.64
N HIS A 306 -11.54 -12.16 -8.27
CA HIS A 306 -12.05 -11.78 -9.59
C HIS A 306 -11.14 -12.09 -10.78
N LEU A 307 -9.95 -12.65 -10.58
CA LEU A 307 -9.05 -12.99 -11.68
C LEU A 307 -9.36 -14.35 -12.31
N HIS A 308 -9.21 -14.42 -13.63
CA HIS A 308 -9.26 -15.69 -14.34
C HIS A 308 -8.13 -16.64 -13.86
N PRO A 309 -8.37 -17.97 -13.74
CA PRO A 309 -7.37 -18.92 -13.23
C PRO A 309 -6.01 -18.88 -13.93
N THR A 310 -5.97 -18.56 -15.21
CA THR A 310 -4.71 -18.40 -15.95
C THR A 310 -3.91 -17.22 -15.41
N TRP A 311 -4.57 -16.13 -15.08
CA TRP A 311 -3.95 -14.93 -14.54
C TRP A 311 -3.54 -15.10 -13.07
N GLN A 312 -4.36 -15.78 -12.28
CA GLN A 312 -4.01 -16.13 -10.89
C GLN A 312 -2.67 -16.87 -10.79
N ARG A 313 -2.34 -17.71 -11.80
CA ARG A 313 -1.06 -18.44 -11.86
C ARG A 313 0.13 -17.58 -12.27
N ARG A 314 -0.10 -16.46 -12.94
CA ARG A 314 0.94 -15.56 -13.46
C ARG A 314 1.28 -14.41 -12.55
N ILE A 315 0.29 -13.86 -11.83
CA ILE A 315 0.42 -12.60 -11.09
C ILE A 315 1.54 -12.60 -10.05
N GLY A 316 1.90 -13.76 -9.51
CA GLY A 316 3.01 -13.89 -8.56
C GLY A 316 4.39 -14.09 -9.20
N ARG A 317 4.50 -14.20 -10.55
CA ARG A 317 5.74 -14.60 -11.21
C ARG A 317 6.39 -13.52 -12.07
N GLU A 318 5.63 -12.66 -12.72
CA GLU A 318 6.15 -11.93 -13.89
C GLU A 318 6.03 -10.41 -13.86
N HIS A 319 5.13 -9.78 -13.07
CA HIS A 319 4.73 -8.43 -13.42
C HIS A 319 4.85 -7.32 -12.38
N LEU A 320 5.09 -7.62 -11.14
CA LEU A 320 5.21 -6.58 -10.12
C LEU A 320 6.48 -6.80 -9.32
N THR A 321 7.58 -6.22 -9.75
CA THR A 321 8.82 -6.15 -8.96
C THR A 321 8.65 -5.14 -7.82
N PHE A 322 7.65 -5.37 -6.97
CA PHE A 322 7.46 -4.58 -5.76
C PHE A 322 8.03 -5.33 -4.57
N ALA A 323 8.78 -4.63 -3.78
CA ALA A 323 9.26 -5.12 -2.50
C ALA A 323 8.09 -5.30 -1.54
N MET A 324 7.60 -6.50 -1.42
CA MET A 324 6.59 -6.98 -0.49
C MET A 324 5.12 -6.92 -0.94
N SER A 325 4.63 -7.97 -1.50
CA SER A 325 3.21 -8.26 -1.49
C SER A 325 2.93 -9.52 -0.66
N VAL A 326 1.95 -9.41 0.20
CA VAL A 326 1.47 -10.54 1.00
C VAL A 326 0.24 -11.09 0.32
N ASN A 327 0.35 -12.29 -0.26
CA ASN A 327 -0.73 -12.92 -1.00
C ASN A 327 -1.39 -14.04 -0.19
N THR A 328 -2.71 -14.15 -0.29
CA THR A 328 -3.48 -15.19 0.37
C THR A 328 -3.92 -16.25 -0.64
N TYR A 329 -3.08 -17.23 -0.91
CA TYR A 329 -3.51 -18.40 -1.68
C TYR A 329 -4.29 -19.37 -0.80
N SER A 330 -5.55 -19.63 -1.12
CA SER A 330 -6.25 -20.80 -0.61
C SER A 330 -5.87 -21.99 -1.49
N ASN A 331 -4.93 -22.82 -1.03
CA ASN A 331 -4.64 -24.07 -1.71
C ASN A 331 -5.77 -25.07 -1.44
N LYS A 332 -6.76 -25.13 -2.34
CA LYS A 332 -7.55 -26.34 -2.50
C LYS A 332 -6.72 -27.31 -3.33
N ARG A 333 -5.84 -28.08 -2.70
CA ARG A 333 -5.36 -29.35 -3.23
C ARG A 333 -5.49 -30.41 -2.16
N LYS A 334 -6.42 -31.31 -2.38
CA LYS A 334 -6.24 -32.70 -2.03
C LYS A 334 -5.25 -33.33 -2.98
#